data_2d877802c5a0d3aa224879f7eee17de4
#
_entry.id   2d877802c5a0d3aa224879f7eee17de4
#
_cell.length_a   1.000
_cell.length_b   1.000
_cell.length_c   1.000
_cell.angle_alpha   90.00
_cell.angle_beta   90.00
_cell.angle_gamma   90.00
#
_symmetry.space_group_name_H-M   'P 1'
#
loop_
_entity.id
_entity.type
_entity.pdbx_description
1 polymer ?
#
loop_
_entity_poly.entity_id
_entity_poly.type
_entity_poly.pdbx_seq_one_letter_code
_entity_poly.pdbx_strand_id
1 'polypeptide(L)'
;MANKIIMPNGTIAVEAEYRRQLITEYMGNPFTEALTPLLSPEEVAEKIAVYPNYSVQERLLDKQYRIHLTQRLFQFFQPLTRHLDLESRISRVIYQGYLARNPFNPEYIKSLQDGVNVIQNSNNEISSNSDFRTTGAGFSIVGPSGVGKSVSLNRVLSSIYPQVIVHKEYNGFNFSVYQVTWLKLECPYNGSLRGLALQ
;
A
#
# COMPACT_ATOMS: atom_id res chain seq x y z
N MET A 1 -13.99 5.87 -11.82
CA MET A 1 -13.81 5.54 -10.38
C MET A 1 -13.75 4.02 -10.29
N ALA A 2 -12.69 3.47 -9.71
CA ALA A 2 -12.58 2.01 -9.53
C ALA A 2 -13.75 1.46 -8.72
N ASN A 3 -14.28 0.33 -9.14
CA ASN A 3 -15.40 -0.34 -8.46
C ASN A 3 -14.94 -0.84 -7.09
N LYS A 4 -15.57 -0.34 -6.01
CA LYS A 4 -15.22 -0.74 -4.64
C LYS A 4 -15.97 -2.01 -4.26
N ILE A 5 -15.25 -2.99 -3.74
CA ILE A 5 -15.75 -4.28 -3.29
C ILE A 5 -15.51 -4.37 -1.77
N ILE A 6 -16.56 -4.68 -1.01
CA ILE A 6 -16.41 -4.92 0.43
C ILE A 6 -16.09 -6.39 0.64
N MET A 7 -14.95 -6.67 1.21
CA MET A 7 -14.51 -8.02 1.56
C MET A 7 -15.26 -8.54 2.80
N PRO A 8 -15.35 -9.87 3.01
CA PRO A 8 -16.05 -10.46 4.16
C PRO A 8 -15.54 -9.96 5.52
N ASN A 9 -14.27 -9.57 5.61
CA ASN A 9 -13.64 -8.99 6.81
C ASN A 9 -13.84 -7.47 6.95
N GLY A 10 -14.65 -6.84 6.07
CA GLY A 10 -14.89 -5.40 6.06
C GLY A 10 -13.84 -4.56 5.35
N THR A 11 -12.75 -5.14 4.86
CA THR A 11 -11.73 -4.41 4.08
C THR A 11 -12.30 -3.97 2.73
N ILE A 12 -11.98 -2.75 2.32
CA ILE A 12 -12.36 -2.23 1.01
C ILE A 12 -11.31 -2.63 0.00
N ALA A 13 -11.70 -3.49 -0.95
CA ALA A 13 -10.92 -3.83 -2.12
C ALA A 13 -11.37 -2.99 -3.33
N VAL A 14 -10.50 -2.84 -4.31
CA VAL A 14 -10.81 -2.21 -5.61
C VAL A 14 -10.61 -3.21 -6.72
N GLU A 15 -11.48 -3.14 -7.72
CA GLU A 15 -11.31 -3.94 -8.94
C GLU A 15 -10.09 -3.45 -9.72
N ALA A 16 -9.32 -4.37 -10.30
CA ALA A 16 -8.12 -4.06 -11.06
C ALA A 16 -8.46 -3.25 -12.31
N GLU A 17 -7.81 -2.10 -12.47
CA GLU A 17 -7.81 -1.29 -13.67
C GLU A 17 -6.40 -1.33 -14.27
N TYR A 18 -6.23 -2.10 -15.35
CA TYR A 18 -4.92 -2.23 -15.99
C TYR A 18 -4.61 -0.99 -16.83
N ARG A 19 -3.41 -0.46 -16.60
CA ARG A 19 -2.93 0.74 -17.30
C ARG A 19 -1.60 0.43 -17.96
N ARG A 20 -1.45 0.90 -19.20
CA ARG A 20 -0.18 0.80 -19.91
C ARG A 20 0.89 1.54 -19.12
N GLN A 21 1.94 0.81 -18.76
CA GLN A 21 3.09 1.39 -18.07
C GLN A 21 4.02 2.07 -19.07
N LEU A 22 4.71 3.15 -18.63
CA LEU A 22 5.73 3.82 -19.43
C LEU A 22 7.11 3.16 -19.30
N ILE A 23 7.33 2.47 -18.18
CA ILE A 23 8.57 1.77 -17.87
C ILE A 23 8.44 0.35 -18.40
N THR A 24 9.36 -0.05 -19.29
CA THR A 24 9.31 -1.34 -19.99
C THR A 24 9.27 -2.52 -19.04
N GLU A 25 10.02 -2.46 -17.96
CA GLU A 25 10.11 -3.51 -16.93
C GLU A 25 8.78 -3.75 -16.19
N TYR A 26 7.87 -2.79 -16.22
CA TYR A 26 6.54 -2.88 -15.59
C TYR A 26 5.44 -3.34 -16.54
N MET A 27 5.76 -3.51 -17.83
CA MET A 27 4.80 -3.95 -18.85
C MET A 27 4.62 -5.48 -18.83
N GLY A 28 3.42 -5.94 -19.20
CA GLY A 28 3.11 -7.37 -19.31
C GLY A 28 3.04 -8.11 -17.97
N ASN A 29 2.94 -7.39 -16.88
CA ASN A 29 2.73 -7.94 -15.55
C ASN A 29 1.43 -7.35 -14.96
N PRO A 30 0.35 -8.16 -14.78
CA PRO A 30 -0.92 -7.67 -14.29
C PRO A 30 -0.82 -7.00 -12.91
N PHE A 31 0.12 -7.45 -12.07
CA PHE A 31 0.29 -6.87 -10.74
C PHE A 31 0.89 -5.46 -10.79
N THR A 32 1.81 -5.18 -11.70
CA THR A 32 2.36 -3.83 -11.86
C THR A 32 1.42 -2.91 -12.64
N GLU A 33 0.71 -3.44 -13.64
CA GLU A 33 -0.23 -2.66 -14.45
C GLU A 33 -1.50 -2.25 -13.69
N ALA A 34 -1.88 -2.99 -12.65
CA ALA A 34 -3.01 -2.67 -11.79
C ALA A 34 -2.66 -1.74 -10.61
N LEU A 35 -1.38 -1.46 -10.35
CA LEU A 35 -0.97 -0.53 -9.29
C LEU A 35 -1.40 0.90 -9.61
N THR A 36 -1.48 1.72 -8.55
CA THR A 36 -1.64 3.17 -8.70
C THR A 36 -0.53 3.71 -9.60
N PRO A 37 -0.85 4.49 -10.65
CA PRO A 37 0.17 5.04 -11.55
C PRO A 37 1.17 5.90 -10.78
N LEU A 38 2.36 6.06 -11.35
CA LEU A 38 3.35 6.97 -10.83
C LEU A 38 2.80 8.40 -10.89
N LEU A 39 2.73 9.05 -9.73
CA LEU A 39 2.15 10.38 -9.56
C LEU A 39 3.23 11.46 -9.58
N SER A 40 2.87 12.64 -10.06
CA SER A 40 3.70 13.83 -9.88
C SER A 40 3.69 14.31 -8.42
N PRO A 41 4.69 15.06 -7.98
CA PRO A 41 4.69 15.64 -6.63
C PRO A 41 3.44 16.46 -6.31
N GLU A 42 2.88 17.15 -7.28
CA GLU A 42 1.67 17.97 -7.16
C GLU A 42 0.45 17.07 -6.94
N GLU A 43 0.29 16.01 -7.72
CA GLU A 43 -0.79 15.02 -7.56
C GLU A 43 -0.72 14.31 -6.22
N VAL A 44 0.49 13.97 -5.76
CA VAL A 44 0.71 13.40 -4.43
C VAL A 44 0.25 14.37 -3.35
N ALA A 45 0.69 15.63 -3.44
CA ALA A 45 0.32 16.66 -2.46
C ALA A 45 -1.20 16.85 -2.41
N GLU A 46 -1.88 16.89 -3.56
CA GLU A 46 -3.33 17.04 -3.64
C GLU A 46 -4.06 15.84 -2.99
N LYS A 47 -3.59 14.61 -3.25
CA LYS A 47 -4.22 13.39 -2.69
C LYS A 47 -4.07 13.25 -1.18
N ILE A 48 -2.93 13.64 -0.62
CA ILE A 48 -2.66 13.49 0.81
C ILE A 48 -3.11 14.70 1.65
N ALA A 49 -3.32 15.88 1.03
CA ALA A 49 -3.79 17.07 1.73
C ALA A 49 -5.19 16.88 2.32
N VAL A 50 -5.40 17.43 3.51
CA VAL A 50 -6.74 17.58 4.10
C VAL A 50 -6.86 18.94 4.72
N TYR A 51 -7.77 19.72 4.17
CA TYR A 51 -8.11 21.04 4.67
C TYR A 51 -9.57 21.02 5.12
N PRO A 52 -9.84 21.02 6.44
CA PRO A 52 -11.20 21.08 6.94
C PRO A 52 -11.90 22.34 6.47
N ASN A 53 -13.17 22.20 6.12
CA ASN A 53 -13.99 23.36 5.75
C ASN A 53 -14.05 24.37 6.91
N TYR A 54 -13.93 25.63 6.58
CA TYR A 54 -13.94 26.74 7.50
C TYR A 54 -14.82 27.87 6.96
N SER A 55 -15.66 28.47 7.85
CA SER A 55 -16.43 29.66 7.55
C SER A 55 -16.06 30.77 8.53
N VAL A 56 -15.87 31.98 8.03
CA VAL A 56 -15.62 33.16 8.87
C VAL A 56 -16.75 33.41 9.86
N GLN A 57 -18.01 33.09 9.49
CA GLN A 57 -19.20 33.26 10.34
C GLN A 57 -19.15 32.37 11.59
N GLU A 58 -18.42 31.27 11.59
CA GLU A 58 -18.25 30.41 12.75
C GLU A 58 -17.61 31.11 13.95
N ARG A 59 -16.89 32.22 13.71
CA ARG A 59 -16.32 33.07 14.78
C ARG A 59 -17.42 33.74 15.64
N LEU A 60 -18.62 33.92 15.09
CA LEU A 60 -19.76 34.56 15.76
C LEU A 60 -20.57 33.59 16.61
N LEU A 61 -20.28 32.30 16.51
CA LEU A 61 -20.94 31.29 17.33
C LEU A 61 -20.53 31.39 18.81
N ASP A 62 -21.42 30.99 19.70
CA ASP A 62 -21.16 30.90 21.13
C ASP A 62 -19.92 30.03 21.42
N LYS A 63 -19.25 30.31 22.54
CA LYS A 63 -18.00 29.68 22.96
C LYS A 63 -18.10 28.16 22.94
N GLN A 64 -19.18 27.56 23.38
CA GLN A 64 -19.39 26.12 23.43
C GLN A 64 -19.29 25.48 22.04
N TYR A 65 -19.90 26.08 21.01
CA TYR A 65 -19.82 25.58 19.63
C TYR A 65 -18.41 25.73 19.04
N ARG A 66 -17.77 26.89 19.31
CA ARG A 66 -16.41 27.15 18.80
C ARG A 66 -15.37 26.17 19.34
N ILE A 67 -15.50 25.72 20.60
CA ILE A 67 -14.64 24.69 21.19
C ILE A 67 -14.78 23.37 20.40
N HIS A 68 -16.00 22.97 20.05
CA HIS A 68 -16.22 21.76 19.24
C HIS A 68 -15.61 21.88 17.83
N LEU A 69 -15.66 23.06 17.22
CA LEU A 69 -15.08 23.28 15.90
C LEU A 69 -13.55 23.10 15.87
N THR A 70 -12.84 23.30 16.98
CA THR A 70 -11.40 23.06 17.04
C THR A 70 -11.00 21.59 16.80
N GLN A 71 -11.93 20.65 17.01
CA GLN A 71 -11.70 19.23 16.73
C GLN A 71 -11.37 18.95 15.26
N ARG A 72 -11.75 19.84 14.33
CA ARG A 72 -11.40 19.75 12.92
C ARG A 72 -9.88 19.76 12.67
N LEU A 73 -9.11 20.37 13.59
CA LEU A 73 -7.63 20.39 13.47
C LEU A 73 -7.02 18.99 13.50
N PHE A 74 -7.67 18.00 14.12
CA PHE A 74 -7.19 16.61 14.08
C PHE A 74 -7.28 15.98 12.70
N GLN A 75 -8.10 16.53 11.80
CA GLN A 75 -8.21 16.07 10.42
C GLN A 75 -7.28 16.83 9.47
N PHE A 76 -6.71 17.97 9.91
CA PHE A 76 -5.85 18.80 9.10
C PHE A 76 -4.53 18.07 8.76
N PHE A 77 -4.20 18.02 7.47
CA PHE A 77 -2.93 17.48 7.02
C PHE A 77 -2.35 18.35 5.91
N GLN A 78 -1.24 19.02 6.21
CA GLN A 78 -0.49 19.80 5.26
C GLN A 78 0.63 18.96 4.67
N PRO A 79 0.65 18.73 3.34
CA PRO A 79 1.79 18.11 2.66
C PRO A 79 3.08 18.90 2.86
N LEU A 80 4.16 18.18 3.10
CA LEU A 80 5.52 18.72 3.20
C LEU A 80 6.42 17.92 2.26
N THR A 81 7.55 18.48 1.84
CA THR A 81 8.52 17.83 0.93
C THR A 81 8.91 16.43 1.39
N ARG A 82 9.06 16.22 2.71
CA ARG A 82 9.34 14.89 3.28
C ARG A 82 8.25 13.86 3.02
N HIS A 83 6.99 14.27 2.85
CA HIS A 83 5.89 13.36 2.53
C HIS A 83 5.92 12.94 1.06
N LEU A 84 6.37 13.83 0.18
CA LEU A 84 6.57 13.54 -1.24
C LEU A 84 7.74 12.57 -1.44
N ASP A 85 8.86 12.77 -0.73
CA ASP A 85 9.98 11.81 -0.72
C ASP A 85 9.57 10.46 -0.16
N LEU A 86 8.77 10.44 0.93
CA LEU A 86 8.23 9.22 1.51
C LEU A 86 7.38 8.45 0.50
N GLU A 87 6.47 9.12 -0.19
CA GLU A 87 5.64 8.52 -1.25
C GLU A 87 6.50 7.92 -2.35
N SER A 88 7.48 8.66 -2.86
CA SER A 88 8.40 8.20 -3.90
C SER A 88 9.17 6.93 -3.49
N ARG A 89 9.54 6.80 -2.22
CA ARG A 89 10.17 5.59 -1.67
C ARG A 89 9.19 4.43 -1.59
N ILE A 90 7.97 4.69 -1.09
CA ILE A 90 6.92 3.68 -0.99
C ILE A 90 6.55 3.16 -2.38
N SER A 91 6.35 4.04 -3.35
CA SER A 91 6.05 3.68 -4.74
C SER A 91 7.09 2.71 -5.29
N ARG A 92 8.37 3.05 -5.16
CA ARG A 92 9.47 2.19 -5.63
C ARG A 92 9.48 0.82 -4.95
N VAL A 93 9.27 0.77 -3.64
CA VAL A 93 9.26 -0.50 -2.89
C VAL A 93 8.08 -1.38 -3.33
N ILE A 94 6.89 -0.80 -3.52
CA ILE A 94 5.70 -1.53 -3.97
C ILE A 94 5.93 -2.09 -5.39
N TYR A 95 6.37 -1.26 -6.34
CA TYR A 95 6.64 -1.70 -7.70
C TYR A 95 7.73 -2.76 -7.78
N GLN A 96 8.85 -2.56 -7.07
CA GLN A 96 9.93 -3.54 -6.96
C GLN A 96 9.45 -4.87 -6.37
N GLY A 97 8.58 -4.82 -5.38
CA GLY A 97 8.02 -6.02 -4.77
C GLY A 97 7.20 -6.88 -5.74
N TYR A 98 6.58 -6.28 -6.75
CA TYR A 98 5.79 -6.99 -7.75
C TYR A 98 6.53 -7.28 -9.06
N LEU A 99 7.67 -6.64 -9.31
CA LEU A 99 8.42 -6.81 -10.55
C LEU A 99 8.76 -8.27 -10.85
N ALA A 100 9.27 -8.99 -9.85
CA ALA A 100 9.62 -10.42 -9.98
C ALA A 100 8.42 -11.37 -9.84
N ARG A 101 7.23 -10.88 -9.46
CA ARG A 101 6.04 -11.68 -9.17
C ARG A 101 5.04 -11.67 -10.32
N ASN A 102 5.52 -11.84 -11.56
CA ASN A 102 4.63 -11.91 -12.70
C ASN A 102 3.97 -13.30 -12.79
N PRO A 103 2.63 -13.42 -12.61
CA PRO A 103 1.93 -14.71 -12.62
C PRO A 103 1.90 -15.38 -14.00
N PHE A 104 2.29 -14.69 -15.04
CA PHE A 104 2.46 -15.24 -16.39
C PHE A 104 3.91 -15.64 -16.72
N ASN A 105 4.84 -15.43 -15.77
CA ASN A 105 6.22 -15.89 -15.91
C ASN A 105 6.35 -17.34 -15.41
N PRO A 106 6.76 -18.30 -16.26
CA PRO A 106 6.93 -19.70 -15.87
C PRO A 106 7.87 -19.91 -14.69
N GLU A 107 8.92 -19.10 -14.55
CA GLU A 107 9.86 -19.18 -13.43
C GLU A 107 9.18 -18.85 -12.09
N TYR A 108 8.32 -17.83 -12.08
CA TYR A 108 7.55 -17.48 -10.89
C TYR A 108 6.57 -18.59 -10.50
N ILE A 109 5.85 -19.16 -11.48
CA ILE A 109 4.91 -20.26 -11.23
C ILE A 109 5.68 -21.47 -10.65
N LYS A 110 6.83 -21.82 -11.22
CA LYS A 110 7.66 -22.90 -10.71
C LYS A 110 8.12 -22.63 -9.28
N SER A 111 8.58 -21.43 -8.97
CA SER A 111 9.00 -21.07 -7.60
C SER A 111 7.87 -21.17 -6.58
N LEU A 112 6.64 -20.83 -6.96
CA LEU A 112 5.46 -21.01 -6.10
C LEU A 112 5.14 -22.49 -5.87
N GLN A 113 5.22 -23.33 -6.91
CA GLN A 113 4.99 -24.78 -6.79
C GLN A 113 6.05 -25.43 -5.89
N ASP A 114 7.31 -25.05 -6.06
CA ASP A 114 8.40 -25.54 -5.21
C ASP A 114 8.20 -25.13 -3.76
N GLY A 115 7.78 -23.88 -3.49
CA GLY A 115 7.44 -23.41 -2.16
C GLY A 115 6.29 -24.20 -1.51
N VAL A 116 5.23 -24.47 -2.25
CA VAL A 116 4.09 -25.30 -1.77
C VAL A 116 4.56 -26.71 -1.43
N ASN A 117 5.37 -27.33 -2.29
CA ASN A 117 5.91 -28.68 -2.07
C ASN A 117 6.79 -28.76 -0.81
N VAL A 118 7.61 -27.73 -0.55
CA VAL A 118 8.43 -27.64 0.67
C VAL A 118 7.55 -27.57 1.92
N ILE A 119 6.49 -26.76 1.90
CA ILE A 119 5.56 -26.64 3.03
C ILE A 119 4.81 -27.97 3.28
N GLN A 120 4.33 -28.63 2.23
CA GLN A 120 3.61 -29.89 2.34
C GLN A 120 4.49 -31.05 2.84
N ASN A 121 5.76 -31.07 2.47
CA ASN A 121 6.71 -32.11 2.86
C ASN A 121 7.36 -31.91 4.23
N SER A 122 6.93 -30.89 5.01
CA SER A 122 7.44 -30.56 6.35
C SER A 122 8.97 -30.33 6.43
N ASN A 123 9.62 -30.10 5.33
CA ASN A 123 11.03 -29.73 5.30
C ASN A 123 11.15 -28.24 5.58
N ASN A 124 11.64 -27.89 6.77
CA ASN A 124 11.76 -26.52 7.25
C ASN A 124 12.83 -25.67 6.50
N GLU A 125 13.48 -26.19 5.49
CA GLU A 125 14.46 -25.48 4.70
C GLU A 125 13.85 -25.05 3.36
N ILE A 126 13.35 -23.83 3.32
CA ILE A 126 13.08 -23.15 2.07
C ILE A 126 14.43 -22.79 1.46
N SER A 127 14.98 -23.68 0.62
CA SER A 127 16.13 -23.34 -0.20
C SER A 127 15.66 -22.26 -1.17
N SER A 128 16.06 -21.02 -0.93
CA SER A 128 15.91 -19.95 -1.90
C SER A 128 16.80 -20.32 -3.10
N ASN A 129 16.21 -20.90 -4.13
CA ASN A 129 16.88 -21.04 -5.42
C ASN A 129 17.35 -19.66 -5.84
N SER A 130 18.64 -19.50 -6.01
CA SER A 130 19.37 -18.25 -6.16
C SER A 130 18.97 -17.41 -7.38
N ASP A 131 18.20 -17.97 -8.29
CA ASP A 131 17.77 -17.29 -9.52
C ASP A 131 16.55 -16.38 -9.32
N PHE A 132 15.77 -16.61 -8.27
CA PHE A 132 14.65 -15.76 -7.90
C PHE A 132 15.10 -14.76 -6.83
N ARG A 133 15.76 -13.68 -7.25
CA ARG A 133 16.05 -12.54 -6.36
C ARG A 133 14.75 -11.88 -5.99
N THR A 134 14.15 -12.31 -4.87
CA THR A 134 13.20 -11.45 -4.17
C THR A 134 13.98 -10.21 -3.74
N THR A 135 13.88 -9.15 -4.50
CA THR A 135 14.46 -7.87 -4.15
C THR A 135 13.69 -7.32 -2.96
N GLY A 136 14.05 -7.78 -1.78
CA GLY A 136 13.56 -7.22 -0.52
C GLY A 136 14.13 -5.81 -0.34
N ALA A 137 13.61 -4.87 -1.15
CA ALA A 137 13.91 -3.47 -0.95
C ALA A 137 13.15 -2.99 0.30
N GLY A 138 13.83 -2.30 1.18
CA GLY A 138 13.24 -1.73 2.39
C GLY A 138 13.89 -0.41 2.76
N PHE A 139 13.20 0.38 3.56
CA PHE A 139 13.76 1.59 4.15
C PHE A 139 13.23 1.74 5.58
N SER A 140 13.96 2.49 6.39
CA SER A 140 13.55 2.83 7.76
C SER A 140 13.28 4.33 7.88
N ILE A 141 12.29 4.67 8.72
CA ILE A 141 11.97 6.06 9.04
C ILE A 141 12.45 6.33 10.47
N VAL A 142 13.50 7.10 10.61
CA VAL A 142 14.12 7.45 11.88
C VAL A 142 13.80 8.90 12.24
N GLY A 143 13.58 9.16 13.51
CA GLY A 143 13.33 10.52 14.02
C GLY A 143 12.72 10.50 15.42
N PRO A 144 12.64 11.65 16.10
CA PRO A 144 12.12 11.76 17.46
C PRO A 144 10.65 11.32 17.55
N SER A 145 10.21 10.97 18.76
CA SER A 145 8.80 10.69 19.02
C SER A 145 7.94 11.93 18.75
N GLY A 146 6.71 11.72 18.29
CA GLY A 146 5.76 12.82 18.00
C GLY A 146 5.96 13.56 16.69
N VAL A 147 7.04 13.31 15.92
CA VAL A 147 7.30 14.01 14.62
C VAL A 147 6.34 13.62 13.48
N GLY A 148 5.42 12.69 13.72
CA GLY A 148 4.38 12.31 12.75
C GLY A 148 4.76 11.16 11.81
N LYS A 149 5.78 10.33 12.11
CA LYS A 149 6.22 9.20 11.25
C LYS A 149 5.07 8.28 10.86
N SER A 150 4.36 7.72 11.84
CA SER A 150 3.24 6.80 11.59
C SER A 150 2.05 7.46 10.91
N VAL A 151 1.76 8.72 11.27
CA VAL A 151 0.68 9.50 10.64
C VAL A 151 0.98 9.74 9.17
N SER A 152 2.22 10.13 8.84
CA SER A 152 2.67 10.35 7.46
C SER A 152 2.58 9.06 6.63
N LEU A 153 3.09 7.95 7.18
CA LEU A 153 3.05 6.65 6.50
C LEU A 153 1.62 6.20 6.24
N ASN A 154 0.77 6.20 7.27
CA ASN A 154 -0.63 5.82 7.14
C ASN A 154 -1.37 6.72 6.14
N ARG A 155 -1.09 8.03 6.16
CA ARG A 155 -1.72 8.99 5.25
C ARG A 155 -1.35 8.72 3.80
N VAL A 156 -0.08 8.51 3.48
CA VAL A 156 0.38 8.19 2.13
C VAL A 156 -0.23 6.87 1.66
N LEU A 157 -0.12 5.80 2.46
CA LEU A 157 -0.65 4.48 2.09
C LEU A 157 -2.16 4.52 1.86
N SER A 158 -2.94 5.05 2.80
CA SER A 158 -4.40 5.03 2.72
C SER A 158 -4.98 5.96 1.65
N SER A 159 -4.27 7.06 1.31
CA SER A 159 -4.79 8.05 0.35
C SER A 159 -4.43 7.73 -1.09
N ILE A 160 -3.32 7.02 -1.32
CA ILE A 160 -2.77 6.80 -2.66
C ILE A 160 -2.92 5.36 -3.12
N TYR A 161 -2.69 4.39 -2.22
CA TYR A 161 -2.62 2.98 -2.59
C TYR A 161 -3.81 2.20 -2.04
N PRO A 162 -4.60 1.53 -2.89
CA PRO A 162 -5.61 0.59 -2.41
C PRO A 162 -4.91 -0.56 -1.68
N GLN A 163 -5.45 -0.99 -0.54
CA GLN A 163 -4.84 -2.07 0.23
C GLN A 163 -4.97 -3.41 -0.50
N VAL A 164 -6.12 -3.67 -1.12
CA VAL A 164 -6.40 -4.91 -1.85
C VAL A 164 -6.93 -4.56 -3.24
N ILE A 165 -6.36 -5.20 -4.25
CA ILE A 165 -6.80 -5.14 -5.64
C ILE A 165 -7.33 -6.52 -6.03
N VAL A 166 -8.53 -6.56 -6.60
CA VAL A 166 -9.18 -7.80 -7.05
C VAL A 166 -9.03 -7.89 -8.56
N HIS A 167 -8.36 -8.93 -9.01
CA HIS A 167 -8.22 -9.27 -10.41
C HIS A 167 -9.32 -10.27 -10.80
N LYS A 168 -9.94 -10.11 -11.95
CA LYS A 168 -10.93 -11.02 -12.51
C LYS A 168 -10.49 -11.59 -13.84
N GLU A 169 -9.96 -10.73 -14.69
CA GLU A 169 -9.54 -11.05 -16.05
C GLU A 169 -8.33 -10.20 -16.42
N TYR A 170 -7.41 -10.75 -17.20
CA TYR A 170 -6.28 -10.02 -17.77
C TYR A 170 -6.03 -10.48 -19.21
N ASN A 171 -6.06 -9.54 -20.17
CA ASN A 171 -5.85 -9.80 -21.61
C ASN A 171 -6.73 -10.95 -22.17
N GLY A 172 -7.99 -11.06 -21.72
CA GLY A 172 -8.93 -12.10 -22.17
C GLY A 172 -8.78 -13.44 -21.45
N PHE A 173 -7.87 -13.55 -20.47
CA PHE A 173 -7.71 -14.76 -19.65
C PHE A 173 -8.35 -14.54 -18.28
N ASN A 174 -9.08 -15.55 -17.81
CA ASN A 174 -9.60 -15.55 -16.45
C ASN A 174 -8.43 -15.54 -15.44
N PHE A 175 -8.39 -14.49 -14.63
CA PHE A 175 -7.31 -14.25 -13.67
C PHE A 175 -7.91 -13.82 -12.33
N SER A 176 -8.47 -14.77 -11.58
CA SER A 176 -9.14 -14.51 -10.30
C SER A 176 -8.15 -14.56 -9.14
N VAL A 177 -7.55 -13.41 -8.82
CA VAL A 177 -6.52 -13.28 -7.77
C VAL A 177 -6.73 -12.02 -6.94
N TYR A 178 -6.40 -12.07 -5.66
CA TYR A 178 -6.33 -10.92 -4.76
C TYR A 178 -4.88 -10.47 -4.60
N GLN A 179 -4.61 -9.21 -4.95
CA GLN A 179 -3.31 -8.57 -4.76
C GLN A 179 -3.35 -7.69 -3.51
N VAL A 180 -2.53 -8.00 -2.52
CA VAL A 180 -2.38 -7.17 -1.32
C VAL A 180 -1.22 -6.20 -1.55
N THR A 181 -1.53 -4.93 -1.80
CA THR A 181 -0.54 -3.91 -2.13
C THR A 181 0.34 -3.55 -0.94
N TRP A 182 -0.25 -3.49 0.24
CA TRP A 182 0.46 -3.23 1.49
C TRP A 182 -0.26 -3.86 2.68
N LEU A 183 0.53 -4.22 3.69
CA LEU A 183 0.05 -4.73 4.97
C LEU A 183 0.73 -3.96 6.10
N LYS A 184 -0.05 -3.49 7.06
CA LYS A 184 0.46 -2.85 8.26
C LYS A 184 0.45 -3.86 9.40
N LEU A 185 1.63 -4.11 9.96
CA LEU A 185 1.81 -4.91 11.16
C LEU A 185 2.38 -4.01 12.27
N GLU A 186 1.88 -4.18 13.49
CA GLU A 186 2.40 -3.47 14.65
C GLU A 186 3.36 -4.39 15.42
N CYS A 187 4.55 -3.89 15.75
CA CYS A 187 5.48 -4.67 16.54
C CYS A 187 4.90 -4.87 17.94
N PRO A 188 4.75 -6.12 18.43
CA PRO A 188 4.29 -6.37 19.79
C PRO A 188 5.24 -5.73 20.81
N TYR A 189 4.70 -5.26 21.91
CA TYR A 189 5.46 -4.57 22.97
C TYR A 189 6.62 -5.40 23.54
N ASN A 190 6.51 -6.72 23.49
CA ASN A 190 7.53 -7.68 23.98
C ASN A 190 8.46 -8.19 22.88
N GLY A 191 8.36 -7.70 21.64
CA GLY A 191 9.16 -8.16 20.51
C GLY A 191 8.94 -9.62 20.09
N SER A 192 7.86 -10.26 20.56
CA SER A 192 7.58 -11.67 20.31
C SER A 192 7.13 -11.92 18.87
N LEU A 193 7.83 -12.80 18.14
CA LEU A 193 7.42 -13.25 16.83
C LEU A 193 6.05 -13.94 16.85
N ARG A 194 5.71 -14.64 17.92
CA ARG A 194 4.39 -15.25 18.10
C ARG A 194 3.28 -14.19 18.19
N GLY A 195 3.53 -13.10 18.90
CA GLY A 195 2.60 -11.98 19.00
C GLY A 195 2.39 -11.27 17.65
N LEU A 196 3.43 -11.22 16.79
CA LEU A 196 3.33 -10.69 15.45
C LEU A 196 2.51 -11.60 14.53
N ALA A 197 2.65 -12.91 14.66
CA ALA A 197 1.94 -13.89 13.82
C ALA A 197 0.44 -14.02 14.15
N LEU A 198 -0.02 -13.47 15.27
CA LEU A 198 -1.42 -13.52 15.70
C LEU A 198 -2.21 -12.24 15.36
N GLN A 199 -1.61 -11.27 14.67
CA GLN A 199 -2.26 -10.07 14.12
C GLN A 199 -2.89 -10.36 12.74
#